data_7a572395b77924ae7857982948d55827
#
_entry.id   7a572395b77924ae7857982948d55827
#
_cell.length_a   1.000
_cell.length_b   1.000
_cell.length_c   1.000
_cell.angle_alpha   90.00
_cell.angle_beta   90.00
_cell.angle_gamma   90.00
#
_symmetry.space_group_name_H-M   'P 1'
#
loop_
_entity.id
_entity.type
_entity.pdbx_description
1 polymer ?
#
loop_
_entity_poly.entity_id
_entity_poly.type
_entity_poly.pdbx_seq_one_letter_code
_entity_poly.pdbx_strand_id
1 'polypeptide(L)'
;MPSSTTRPSPTEAPDTFRHSYSKDKSGLVRRLSRMEGQVRGIARMIERDEYCVDILQQTAALRAAVDALSILVLEDHVQGCVRTAAERGEADAYVDEVIDVVRRTLGRPVRSGSRSA
;
A
#
# COMPACT_ATOMS: atom_id res chain seq x y z
N MET A 1 -31.09 3.55 -3.38
CA MET A 1 -30.48 3.33 -3.64
C MET A 1 -29.74 2.66 -3.18
N PRO A 2 -29.48 2.40 -2.91
CA PRO A 2 -28.69 1.87 -2.33
C PRO A 2 -27.87 1.13 -2.89
N SER A 3 -27.74 1.07 -3.55
CA SER A 3 -27.01 0.61 -4.20
C SER A 3 -25.76 0.32 -3.95
N SER A 4 -25.27 1.00 -3.60
CA SER A 4 -24.01 0.93 -3.29
C SER A 4 -23.65 -0.26 -2.68
N THR A 5 -24.46 -0.90 -2.19
CA THR A 5 -24.08 -1.94 -1.43
C THR A 5 -23.69 -3.10 -2.12
N THR A 6 -23.80 -3.15 -3.36
CA THR A 6 -23.49 -4.33 -4.00
C THR A 6 -22.05 -4.63 -4.06
N ARG A 7 -21.18 -3.64 -3.88
CA ARG A 7 -19.84 -3.89 -4.00
C ARG A 7 -19.24 -4.30 -2.71
N PRO A 8 -18.60 -5.42 -2.58
CA PRO A 8 -18.00 -5.79 -1.34
C PRO A 8 -16.88 -4.84 -1.03
N SER A 9 -16.79 -4.49 0.21
CA SER A 9 -15.74 -3.64 0.64
C SER A 9 -14.47 -4.42 0.70
N PRO A 10 -13.34 -3.75 0.53
CA PRO A 10 -12.07 -4.45 0.67
C PRO A 10 -11.89 -5.07 2.04
N THR A 11 -12.65 -4.60 3.00
CA THR A 11 -12.50 -5.15 4.32
C THR A 11 -13.29 -6.43 4.49
N GLU A 12 -13.96 -6.88 3.47
CA GLU A 12 -14.71 -8.11 3.60
C GLU A 12 -13.92 -9.31 3.16
N ALA A 13 -12.62 -9.27 3.35
CA ALA A 13 -11.80 -10.42 3.11
C ALA A 13 -12.18 -11.54 4.05
N PRO A 14 -11.79 -12.75 3.74
CA PRO A 14 -12.09 -13.87 4.63
C PRO A 14 -11.59 -13.59 6.04
N ASP A 15 -12.39 -13.94 7.00
CA ASP A 15 -12.03 -13.71 8.39
C ASP A 15 -10.71 -14.34 8.76
N THR A 16 -10.38 -15.44 8.17
CA THR A 16 -9.15 -16.13 8.49
C THR A 16 -7.93 -15.22 8.37
N PHE A 17 -7.91 -14.39 7.33
CA PHE A 17 -6.76 -13.54 7.09
C PHE A 17 -7.04 -12.08 7.36
N ARG A 18 -8.16 -11.78 7.95
CA ARG A 18 -8.52 -10.42 8.19
C ARG A 18 -7.77 -9.89 9.39
N HIS A 19 -7.37 -8.66 9.32
CA HIS A 19 -6.56 -8.07 10.36
C HIS A 19 -7.05 -6.66 10.70
N SER A 20 -7.03 -6.34 11.97
CA SER A 20 -7.41 -5.02 12.41
C SER A 20 -6.16 -4.16 12.52
N TYR A 21 -6.24 -2.94 12.03
CA TYR A 21 -5.13 -2.02 12.12
C TYR A 21 -5.27 -1.07 13.30
N SER A 22 -6.06 -1.45 14.29
CA SER A 22 -6.36 -0.54 15.38
C SER A 22 -5.13 -0.04 16.10
N LYS A 23 -4.08 -0.85 16.13
CA LYS A 23 -2.91 -0.49 16.86
C LYS A 23 -2.23 0.75 16.33
N ASP A 24 -2.15 0.91 15.03
CA ASP A 24 -1.49 2.05 14.44
C ASP A 24 -2.29 2.67 13.32
N LYS A 25 -3.58 2.54 13.40
CA LYS A 25 -4.43 3.04 12.33
C LYS A 25 -4.28 4.54 12.14
N SER A 26 -4.23 5.30 13.23
CA SER A 26 -4.14 6.74 13.09
C SER A 26 -2.81 7.16 12.47
N GLY A 27 -1.74 6.44 12.75
CA GLY A 27 -0.46 6.72 12.15
C GLY A 27 -0.47 6.47 10.65
N LEU A 28 -1.10 5.38 10.24
CA LEU A 28 -1.20 5.08 8.81
C LEU A 28 -2.05 6.13 8.09
N VAL A 29 -3.15 6.52 8.70
CA VAL A 29 -4.01 7.54 8.09
C VAL A 29 -3.29 8.87 8.00
N ARG A 30 -2.50 9.22 9.00
CA ARG A 30 -1.73 10.46 8.96
C ARG A 30 -0.72 10.46 7.82
N ARG A 31 -0.09 9.32 7.58
CA ARG A 31 0.83 9.21 6.45
C ARG A 31 0.11 9.41 5.13
N LEU A 32 -1.09 8.83 5.02
CA LEU A 32 -1.88 9.01 3.80
C LEU A 32 -2.31 10.46 3.62
N SER A 33 -2.65 11.13 4.70
CA SER A 33 -3.02 12.55 4.59
C SER A 33 -1.85 13.39 4.10
N ARG A 34 -0.64 13.07 4.55
CA ARG A 34 0.53 13.77 4.05
C ARG A 34 0.76 13.50 2.58
N MET A 35 0.56 12.25 2.16
CA MET A 35 0.71 11.92 0.75
C MET A 35 -0.31 12.64 -0.11
N GLU A 36 -1.51 12.80 0.41
CA GLU A 36 -2.54 13.55 -0.27
C GLU A 36 -2.07 14.97 -0.55
N GLY A 37 -1.46 15.60 0.46
CA GLY A 37 -0.91 16.92 0.29
C GLY A 37 0.24 16.95 -0.71
N GLN A 38 1.06 15.90 -0.73
CA GLN A 38 2.14 15.82 -1.69
C GLN A 38 1.61 15.72 -3.12
N VAL A 39 0.55 14.95 -3.30
CA VAL A 39 -0.06 14.84 -4.63
C VAL A 39 -0.57 16.19 -5.09
N ARG A 40 -1.26 16.91 -4.21
CA ARG A 40 -1.75 18.23 -4.57
C ARG A 40 -0.61 19.20 -4.88
N GLY A 41 0.47 19.08 -4.11
CA GLY A 41 1.64 19.91 -4.37
C GLY A 41 2.25 19.64 -5.74
N ILE A 42 2.34 18.38 -6.11
CA ILE A 42 2.87 18.04 -7.42
C ILE A 42 1.97 18.58 -8.53
N ALA A 43 0.66 18.49 -8.33
CA ALA A 43 -0.27 19.02 -9.32
C ALA A 43 -0.06 20.52 -9.52
N ARG A 44 0.14 21.25 -8.42
CA ARG A 44 0.39 22.68 -8.53
C ARG A 44 1.71 22.97 -9.23
N MET A 45 2.73 22.18 -8.99
CA MET A 45 3.99 22.38 -9.67
C MET A 45 3.83 22.21 -11.18
N ILE A 46 3.05 21.23 -11.58
CA ILE A 46 2.81 21.02 -13.00
C ILE A 46 2.03 22.18 -13.58
N GLU A 47 1.03 22.66 -12.85
CA GLU A 47 0.24 23.78 -13.32
C GLU A 47 1.05 25.05 -13.49
N ARG A 48 2.09 25.20 -12.70
CA ARG A 48 2.96 26.38 -12.77
C ARG A 48 4.15 26.18 -13.68
N ASP A 49 4.20 25.07 -14.34
CA ASP A 49 5.30 24.75 -15.26
C ASP A 49 6.65 24.81 -14.56
N GLU A 50 6.70 24.29 -13.34
CA GLU A 50 7.96 24.30 -12.63
C GLU A 50 8.96 23.35 -13.26
N TYR A 51 10.21 23.52 -12.87
CA TYR A 51 11.29 22.75 -13.47
C TYR A 51 11.07 21.25 -13.29
N CYS A 52 11.18 20.52 -14.38
CA CYS A 52 10.80 19.11 -14.35
C CYS A 52 11.63 18.27 -13.38
N VAL A 53 12.89 18.62 -13.17
CA VAL A 53 13.70 17.87 -12.22
C VAL A 53 13.14 17.99 -10.82
N ASP A 54 12.66 19.18 -10.47
CA ASP A 54 12.06 19.36 -9.15
C ASP A 54 10.78 18.55 -9.01
N ILE A 55 9.99 18.48 -10.07
CA ILE A 55 8.78 17.69 -10.03
C ILE A 55 9.13 16.21 -9.87
N LEU A 56 10.15 15.74 -10.59
CA LEU A 56 10.55 14.35 -10.48
C LEU A 56 11.08 14.01 -9.10
N GLN A 57 11.73 14.97 -8.43
CA GLN A 57 12.17 14.74 -7.07
C GLN A 57 10.98 14.60 -6.14
N GLN A 58 9.93 15.36 -6.38
CA GLN A 58 8.73 15.24 -5.57
C GLN A 58 8.00 13.92 -5.82
N THR A 59 7.96 13.47 -7.06
CA THR A 59 7.34 12.18 -7.33
C THR A 59 8.14 11.05 -6.71
N ALA A 60 9.46 11.17 -6.70
CA ALA A 60 10.28 10.16 -6.05
C ALA A 60 10.03 10.13 -4.55
N ALA A 61 9.85 11.29 -3.94
CA ALA A 61 9.54 11.35 -2.52
C ALA A 61 8.18 10.73 -2.22
N LEU A 62 7.20 10.98 -3.08
CA LEU A 62 5.88 10.39 -2.92
C LEU A 62 5.97 8.88 -3.04
N ARG A 63 6.72 8.40 -4.01
CA ARG A 63 6.88 6.98 -4.20
C ARG A 63 7.51 6.34 -2.96
N ALA A 64 8.54 6.98 -2.39
CA ALA A 64 9.15 6.45 -1.19
C ALA A 64 8.16 6.42 -0.03
N ALA A 65 7.30 7.43 0.06
CA ALA A 65 6.30 7.46 1.13
C ALA A 65 5.29 6.34 0.97
N VAL A 66 4.88 6.05 -0.27
CA VAL A 66 3.96 4.96 -0.53
C VAL A 66 4.62 3.63 -0.17
N ASP A 67 5.87 3.45 -0.56
CA ASP A 67 6.58 2.22 -0.24
C ASP A 67 6.69 2.03 1.27
N ALA A 68 7.00 3.10 1.99
CA ALA A 68 7.11 3.01 3.44
C ALA A 68 5.77 2.62 4.07
N LEU A 69 4.68 3.17 3.56
CA LEU A 69 3.36 2.81 4.07
C LEU A 69 3.10 1.33 3.80
N SER A 70 3.44 0.86 2.60
CA SER A 70 3.20 -0.52 2.23
C SER A 70 3.96 -1.48 3.16
N ILE A 71 5.20 -1.13 3.50
CA ILE A 71 5.98 -1.97 4.40
C ILE A 71 5.34 -2.00 5.79
N LEU A 72 4.88 -0.85 6.27
CA LEU A 72 4.24 -0.82 7.58
C LEU A 72 2.96 -1.65 7.60
N VAL A 73 2.17 -1.56 6.55
CA VAL A 73 0.95 -2.34 6.46
C VAL A 73 1.30 -3.82 6.41
N LEU A 74 2.31 -4.18 5.64
CA LEU A 74 2.70 -5.57 5.52
C LEU A 74 3.20 -6.12 6.86
N GLU A 75 4.04 -5.37 7.55
CA GLU A 75 4.56 -5.82 8.84
C GLU A 75 3.43 -6.05 9.83
N ASP A 76 2.50 -5.10 9.89
CA ASP A 76 1.41 -5.20 10.83
C ASP A 76 0.51 -6.38 10.47
N HIS A 77 0.25 -6.55 9.19
CA HIS A 77 -0.59 -7.62 8.71
C HIS A 77 0.06 -8.98 8.99
N VAL A 78 1.35 -9.10 8.69
CA VAL A 78 2.04 -10.36 8.89
C VAL A 78 2.06 -10.73 10.36
N GLN A 79 2.38 -9.77 11.23
CA GLN A 79 2.45 -10.09 12.65
C GLN A 79 1.12 -10.56 13.21
N GLY A 80 0.04 -9.91 12.80
CA GLY A 80 -1.27 -10.28 13.33
C GLY A 80 -1.81 -11.54 12.69
N CYS A 81 -1.75 -11.61 11.38
CA CYS A 81 -2.40 -12.70 10.69
C CYS A 81 -1.62 -14.00 10.70
N VAL A 82 -0.30 -13.92 10.77
CA VAL A 82 0.48 -15.14 10.88
C VAL A 82 0.15 -15.85 12.17
N ARG A 83 0.02 -15.10 13.25
CA ARG A 83 -0.32 -15.69 14.51
C ARG A 83 -1.68 -16.38 14.45
N THR A 84 -2.65 -15.70 13.87
CA THR A 84 -3.99 -16.27 13.74
C THR A 84 -3.98 -17.50 12.86
N ALA A 85 -3.28 -17.44 11.74
CA ALA A 85 -3.24 -18.57 10.82
C ALA A 85 -2.54 -19.76 11.46
N ALA A 86 -1.50 -19.51 12.23
CA ALA A 86 -0.79 -20.57 12.91
C ALA A 86 -1.68 -21.26 13.91
N GLU A 87 -2.48 -20.49 14.63
CA GLU A 87 -3.40 -21.06 15.58
C GLU A 87 -4.46 -21.95 14.93
N ARG A 88 -4.76 -21.67 13.68
CA ARG A 88 -5.75 -22.45 12.96
C ARG A 88 -5.16 -23.52 12.08
N GLY A 89 -3.85 -23.67 12.09
CA GLY A 89 -3.21 -24.67 11.26
C GLY A 89 -3.15 -24.27 9.80
N GLU A 90 -3.26 -23.00 9.51
CA GLU A 90 -3.28 -22.51 8.13
C GLU A 90 -2.07 -21.68 7.77
N ALA A 91 -1.00 -21.82 8.52
CA ALA A 91 0.16 -20.95 8.33
C ALA A 91 0.76 -21.06 6.94
N ASP A 92 0.86 -22.27 6.42
CA ASP A 92 1.49 -22.44 5.11
C ASP A 92 0.69 -21.76 4.01
N ALA A 93 -0.60 -21.89 4.05
CA ALA A 93 -1.46 -21.27 3.04
C ALA A 93 -1.34 -19.75 3.14
N TYR A 94 -1.29 -19.22 4.35
CA TYR A 94 -1.19 -17.78 4.53
C TYR A 94 0.15 -17.25 4.03
N VAL A 95 1.22 -17.96 4.32
CA VAL A 95 2.55 -17.54 3.87
C VAL A 95 2.59 -17.52 2.35
N ASP A 96 2.03 -18.54 1.72
CA ASP A 96 2.01 -18.59 0.27
C ASP A 96 1.25 -17.41 -0.31
N GLU A 97 0.16 -17.05 0.30
CA GLU A 97 -0.63 -15.92 -0.17
C GLU A 97 0.14 -14.61 -0.03
N VAL A 98 0.78 -14.42 1.11
CA VAL A 98 1.54 -13.19 1.35
C VAL A 98 2.69 -13.07 0.37
N ILE A 99 3.40 -14.16 0.15
CA ILE A 99 4.51 -14.13 -0.79
C ILE A 99 4.02 -13.78 -2.19
N ASP A 100 2.90 -14.34 -2.59
CA ASP A 100 2.35 -14.06 -3.89
C ASP A 100 1.99 -12.58 -4.04
N VAL A 101 1.38 -12.01 -3.02
CA VAL A 101 1.02 -10.60 -3.04
C VAL A 101 2.26 -9.73 -3.10
N VAL A 102 3.27 -10.06 -2.30
CA VAL A 102 4.50 -9.29 -2.29
C VAL A 102 5.15 -9.31 -3.67
N ARG A 103 5.18 -10.47 -4.31
CA ARG A 103 5.75 -10.56 -5.63
C ARG A 103 5.02 -9.70 -6.63
N ARG A 104 3.70 -9.66 -6.52
CA ARG A 104 2.92 -8.89 -7.47
C ARG A 104 2.97 -7.40 -7.24
N THR A 105 3.18 -6.97 -6.01
CA THR A 105 3.05 -5.56 -5.70
C THR A 105 4.34 -4.87 -5.30
N LEU A 106 5.09 -5.45 -4.39
CA LEU A 106 6.26 -4.77 -3.87
C LEU A 106 7.54 -5.14 -4.57
N GLY A 107 7.61 -6.30 -5.09
CA GLY A 107 8.84 -6.74 -5.72
C GLY A 107 8.98 -6.40 -7.18
N ARG A 108 8.02 -5.68 -7.75
CA ARG A 108 8.08 -5.41 -9.14
C ARG A 108 8.98 -4.30 -9.43
N PRO A 109 10.06 -4.49 -10.07
CA PRO A 109 10.90 -3.38 -10.45
C PRO A 109 10.23 -2.63 -11.55
N VAL A 110 10.58 -1.40 -11.66
CA VAL A 110 10.11 -0.64 -12.75
C VAL A 110 10.84 -1.12 -13.97
N ARG A 111 10.14 -1.58 -14.90
CA ARG A 111 10.75 -2.13 -16.00
C ARG A 111 11.24 -1.22 -16.93
N SER A 112 11.05 -0.14 -16.77
CA SER A 112 11.47 0.81 -17.63
C SER A 112 12.74 0.61 -18.11
N GLY A 113 13.42 0.20 -17.33
CA GLY A 113 14.66 0.18 -17.75
C GLY A 113 14.78 -0.50 -18.95
N SER A 114 14.10 -1.12 -19.00
CA SER A 114 14.28 -1.75 -20.00
C SER A 114 14.27 -1.12 -21.14
N ARG A 115 14.47 -0.64 -20.99
CA ARG A 115 14.51 -0.28 -21.71
C ARG A 115 14.95 0.12 -22.41
N SER A 116 15.13 -0.07 -22.36
CA SER A 116 15.46 0.48 -22.91
C SER A 116 15.95 0.63 -23.51
N ALA A 117 16.13 0.45 -23.67
CA ALA A 117 16.71 0.63 -24.25
C ALA A 117 17.12 0.81 -24.56
#